data_1dcfe4386aba7fd664c7bcbb9d902660
#
_entry.id   1dcfe4386aba7fd664c7bcbb9d902660
#
_cell.length_a   1.000
_cell.length_b   1.000
_cell.length_c   1.000
_cell.angle_alpha   90.00
_cell.angle_beta   90.00
_cell.angle_gamma   90.00
#
_symmetry.space_group_name_H-M   'P 1'
#
loop_
_entity.id
_entity.type
_entity.pdbx_description
1 polymer ?
#
loop_
_entity_poly.entity_id
_entity_poly.type
_entity_poly.pdbx_seq_one_letter_code
_entity_poly.pdbx_strand_id
1 'polypeptide(L)'
;VTDPQADKAHYPPVNPVTSGLSGHCPRCGQGRLFKGYLTLRRRCSACGLDFDFADSGDGPAVFIILLVGFLIVGLVLWVEFTFQPPIWLHLLIWLPLTTGLSLGILRPLKGLMIALQFRHAAQEGQLETGALSDAHATDENTPS
;
A
#
# COMPACT_ATOMS: atom_id res chain seq x y z
N VAL A 1 -13.83 8.11 -17.66
CA VAL A 1 -14.40 6.98 -16.91
C VAL A 1 -13.96 5.71 -17.61
N THR A 2 -12.91 5.10 -17.13
CA THR A 2 -12.40 3.83 -17.65
C THR A 2 -13.23 2.69 -17.07
N ASP A 3 -13.86 1.95 -17.95
CA ASP A 3 -14.59 0.73 -17.58
C ASP A 3 -13.63 -0.26 -16.87
N PRO A 4 -13.92 -0.66 -15.62
CA PRO A 4 -13.07 -1.57 -14.87
C PRO A 4 -12.91 -2.94 -15.52
N GLN A 5 -13.81 -3.30 -16.43
CA GLN A 5 -13.75 -4.57 -17.17
C GLN A 5 -12.87 -4.49 -18.42
N ALA A 6 -12.88 -3.35 -19.11
CA ALA A 6 -11.96 -3.09 -20.22
C ALA A 6 -10.50 -3.12 -19.76
N ASP A 7 -10.27 -2.72 -18.51
CA ASP A 7 -8.97 -2.70 -17.89
C ASP A 7 -8.38 -4.09 -17.63
N LYS A 8 -9.20 -5.03 -17.23
CA LYS A 8 -8.80 -6.43 -17.00
C LYS A 8 -8.48 -7.17 -18.32
N ALA A 9 -9.09 -6.76 -19.42
CA ALA A 9 -8.85 -7.35 -20.73
C ALA A 9 -7.52 -6.91 -21.36
N HIS A 10 -7.01 -5.75 -20.97
CA HIS A 10 -5.80 -5.15 -21.55
C HIS A 10 -4.53 -5.49 -20.77
N TYR A 11 -4.63 -5.72 -19.47
CA TYR A 11 -3.49 -6.04 -18.62
C TYR A 11 -3.67 -7.39 -17.93
N PRO A 12 -2.64 -8.25 -17.92
CA PRO A 12 -2.70 -9.53 -17.21
C PRO A 12 -2.94 -9.29 -15.71
N PRO A 13 -3.64 -10.20 -15.02
CA PRO A 13 -3.88 -10.08 -13.60
C PRO A 13 -2.56 -10.11 -12.83
N VAL A 14 -2.20 -8.97 -12.25
CA VAL A 14 -1.00 -8.81 -11.44
C VAL A 14 -1.37 -8.98 -9.97
N ASN A 15 -0.57 -9.76 -9.25
CA ASN A 15 -0.77 -9.89 -7.81
C ASN A 15 -0.38 -8.56 -7.12
N PRO A 16 -1.34 -7.87 -6.47
CA PRO A 16 -1.11 -6.54 -5.90
C PRO A 16 -0.05 -6.56 -4.79
N VAL A 17 0.08 -7.67 -4.06
CA VAL A 17 1.06 -7.81 -2.98
C VAL A 17 2.47 -7.84 -3.55
N THR A 18 2.72 -8.66 -4.57
CA THR A 18 4.04 -8.76 -5.19
C THR A 18 4.44 -7.51 -5.94
N SER A 19 3.52 -6.88 -6.66
CA SER A 19 3.79 -5.62 -7.37
C SER A 19 4.04 -4.47 -6.40
N GLY A 20 3.27 -4.38 -5.31
CA GLY A 20 3.46 -3.38 -4.26
C GLY A 20 4.82 -3.52 -3.56
N LEU A 21 5.19 -4.72 -3.13
CA LEU A 21 6.47 -5.00 -2.48
C LEU A 21 7.67 -4.72 -3.40
N SER A 22 7.54 -5.04 -4.68
CA SER A 22 8.59 -4.78 -5.68
C SER A 22 8.62 -3.33 -6.18
N GLY A 23 7.66 -2.49 -5.77
CA GLY A 23 7.56 -1.08 -6.18
C GLY A 23 7.12 -0.87 -7.62
N HIS A 24 6.32 -1.80 -8.15
CA HIS A 24 5.72 -1.73 -9.48
C HIS A 24 4.24 -1.35 -9.44
N CYS A 25 3.71 -0.88 -10.54
CA CYS A 25 2.32 -0.48 -10.67
C CYS A 25 1.37 -1.67 -10.41
N PRO A 26 0.36 -1.55 -9.54
CA PRO A 26 -0.57 -2.63 -9.23
C PRO A 26 -1.50 -2.98 -10.39
N ARG A 27 -1.64 -2.09 -11.39
CA ARG A 27 -2.50 -2.30 -12.55
C ARG A 27 -1.80 -3.06 -13.67
N CYS A 28 -0.61 -2.62 -14.09
CA CYS A 28 0.10 -3.21 -15.24
C CYS A 28 1.32 -4.05 -14.86
N GLY A 29 1.82 -3.96 -13.63
CA GLY A 29 3.01 -4.67 -13.16
C GLY A 29 4.34 -4.24 -13.79
N GLN A 30 4.33 -3.33 -14.75
CA GLN A 30 5.52 -2.94 -15.55
C GLN A 30 6.07 -1.57 -15.15
N GLY A 31 5.20 -0.59 -14.90
CA GLY A 31 5.61 0.76 -14.53
C GLY A 31 6.15 0.84 -13.11
N ARG A 32 7.17 1.67 -12.88
CA ARG A 32 7.70 1.90 -11.54
C ARG A 32 6.82 2.87 -10.75
N LEU A 33 6.53 2.51 -9.50
CA LEU A 33 5.74 3.31 -8.57
C LEU A 33 6.50 4.54 -8.07
N PHE A 34 7.81 4.38 -7.81
CA PHE A 34 8.65 5.40 -7.22
C PHE A 34 9.56 6.08 -8.25
N LYS A 35 9.66 7.41 -8.15
CA LYS A 35 10.62 8.23 -8.92
C LYS A 35 12.00 8.25 -8.24
N GLY A 36 12.04 8.17 -6.90
CA GLY A 36 13.23 8.14 -6.07
C GLY A 36 13.12 7.03 -5.03
N TYR A 37 13.73 7.24 -3.85
CA TYR A 37 13.68 6.25 -2.77
C TYR A 37 12.26 6.09 -2.20
N LEU A 38 11.57 7.21 -1.91
CA LEU A 38 10.23 7.24 -1.31
C LEU A 38 9.24 8.13 -2.08
N THR A 39 9.70 8.86 -3.10
CA THR A 39 8.87 9.79 -3.86
C THR A 39 8.03 9.02 -4.86
N LEU A 40 6.70 9.11 -4.71
CA LEU A 40 5.74 8.50 -5.60
C LEU A 40 5.68 9.25 -6.93
N ARG A 41 5.53 8.54 -8.04
CA ARG A 41 5.19 9.13 -9.34
C ARG A 41 3.72 9.52 -9.34
N ARG A 42 3.37 10.63 -9.95
CA ARG A 42 1.96 11.03 -10.12
C ARG A 42 1.20 10.08 -11.03
N ARG A 43 1.86 9.59 -12.08
CA ARG A 43 1.25 8.67 -13.05
C ARG A 43 2.21 7.54 -13.41
N CYS A 44 1.63 6.38 -13.69
CA CYS A 44 2.37 5.24 -14.21
C CYS A 44 2.91 5.55 -15.61
N SER A 45 4.19 5.27 -15.86
CA SER A 45 4.83 5.47 -17.15
C SER A 45 4.37 4.48 -18.22
N ALA A 46 3.82 3.35 -17.83
CA ALA A 46 3.39 2.29 -18.75
C ALA A 46 1.88 2.32 -19.05
N CYS A 47 1.03 2.47 -18.01
CA CYS A 47 -0.44 2.41 -18.20
C CYS A 47 -1.17 3.72 -17.93
N GLY A 48 -0.47 4.77 -17.49
CA GLY A 48 -1.05 6.09 -17.22
C GLY A 48 -1.92 6.17 -15.95
N LEU A 49 -1.97 5.11 -15.11
CA LEU A 49 -2.72 5.12 -13.86
C LEU A 49 -2.27 6.28 -12.97
N ASP A 50 -3.22 7.10 -12.55
CA ASP A 50 -2.98 8.17 -11.61
C ASP A 50 -2.87 7.63 -10.19
N PHE A 51 -1.85 8.06 -9.44
CA PHE A 51 -1.60 7.66 -8.06
C PHE A 51 -2.02 8.71 -7.03
N ASP A 52 -2.79 9.72 -7.44
CA ASP A 52 -3.26 10.80 -6.56
C ASP A 52 -4.10 10.27 -5.38
N PHE A 53 -4.79 9.14 -5.55
CA PHE A 53 -5.51 8.47 -4.48
C PHE A 53 -4.61 7.99 -3.33
N ALA A 54 -3.32 7.78 -3.59
CA ALA A 54 -2.36 7.30 -2.60
C ALA A 54 -1.70 8.42 -1.79
N ASP A 55 -1.85 9.67 -2.23
CA ASP A 55 -1.25 10.85 -1.59
C ASP A 55 -2.07 11.33 -0.38
N SER A 56 -3.32 10.90 -0.25
CA SER A 56 -4.26 11.38 0.79
C SER A 56 -4.24 10.58 2.10
N GLY A 57 -3.31 9.66 2.30
CA GLY A 57 -3.39 8.75 3.44
C GLY A 57 -2.14 8.66 4.32
N ASP A 58 -2.10 9.39 5.44
CA ASP A 58 -1.15 9.16 6.55
C ASP A 58 -1.47 7.88 7.36
N GLY A 59 -2.62 7.26 7.12
CA GLY A 59 -3.05 6.03 7.78
C GLY A 59 -2.03 4.88 7.74
N PRO A 60 -1.41 4.58 6.58
CA PRO A 60 -0.36 3.58 6.50
C PRO A 60 0.87 3.89 7.33
N ALA A 61 1.25 5.17 7.45
CA ALA A 61 2.41 5.59 8.23
C ALA A 61 2.22 5.30 9.72
N VAL A 62 1.05 5.59 10.27
CA VAL A 62 0.72 5.30 11.68
C VAL A 62 0.80 3.80 11.96
N PHE A 63 0.29 2.97 11.08
CA PHE A 63 0.35 1.51 11.22
C PHE A 63 1.79 0.99 11.20
N ILE A 64 2.63 1.52 10.30
CA ILE A 64 4.05 1.17 10.21
C ILE A 64 4.79 1.57 11.49
N ILE A 65 4.57 2.77 11.99
CA ILE A 65 5.19 3.27 13.22
C ILE A 65 4.83 2.39 14.41
N LEU A 66 3.56 2.02 14.54
CA LEU A 66 3.10 1.14 15.62
C LEU A 66 3.71 -0.27 15.50
N LEU A 67 3.71 -0.86 14.30
CA LEU A 67 4.24 -2.20 14.08
C LEU A 67 5.74 -2.27 14.35
N VAL A 68 6.50 -1.35 13.76
CA VAL A 68 7.96 -1.29 13.93
C VAL A 68 8.31 -0.91 15.37
N GLY A 69 7.62 0.05 15.95
CA GLY A 69 7.81 0.47 17.34
C GLY A 69 7.58 -0.69 18.31
N PHE A 70 6.48 -1.41 18.17
CA PHE A 70 6.17 -2.58 19.00
C PHE A 70 7.24 -3.68 18.87
N LEU A 71 7.68 -3.97 17.64
CA LEU A 71 8.74 -4.94 17.38
C LEU A 71 10.06 -4.54 18.05
N ILE A 72 10.48 -3.29 17.89
CA ILE A 72 11.74 -2.78 18.45
C ILE A 72 11.68 -2.79 19.98
N VAL A 73 10.59 -2.29 20.58
CA VAL A 73 10.43 -2.29 22.04
C VAL A 73 10.47 -3.71 22.60
N GLY A 74 9.78 -4.65 21.96
CA GLY A 74 9.83 -6.06 22.35
C GLY A 74 11.23 -6.66 22.31
N LEU A 75 12.00 -6.35 21.26
CA LEU A 75 13.41 -6.79 21.13
C LEU A 75 14.31 -6.14 22.17
N VAL A 76 14.14 -4.85 22.43
CA VAL A 76 14.90 -4.12 23.47
C VAL A 76 14.68 -4.75 24.84
N LEU A 77 13.42 -4.98 25.21
CA LEU A 77 13.08 -5.60 26.50
C LEU A 77 13.63 -7.03 26.59
N TRP A 78 13.52 -7.81 25.53
CA TRP A 78 14.08 -9.15 25.51
C TRP A 78 15.59 -9.17 25.73
N VAL A 79 16.33 -8.28 25.07
CA VAL A 79 17.79 -8.14 25.24
C VAL A 79 18.13 -7.64 26.65
N GLU A 80 17.37 -6.68 27.18
CA GLU A 80 17.56 -6.14 28.53
C GLU A 80 17.43 -7.24 29.60
N PHE A 81 16.35 -8.04 29.53
CA PHE A 81 16.12 -9.13 30.50
C PHE A 81 17.12 -10.28 30.38
N THR A 82 17.70 -10.49 29.20
CA THR A 82 18.61 -11.62 28.94
C THR A 82 20.08 -11.25 29.22
N PHE A 83 20.51 -10.08 28.82
CA PHE A 83 21.93 -9.72 28.81
C PHE A 83 22.29 -8.54 29.73
N GLN A 84 21.33 -7.70 30.14
CA GLN A 84 21.52 -6.50 30.97
C GLN A 84 22.71 -5.63 30.53
N PRO A 85 22.78 -5.22 29.25
CA PRO A 85 23.90 -4.44 28.77
C PRO A 85 23.85 -3.00 29.29
N PRO A 86 25.02 -2.29 29.37
CA PRO A 86 25.04 -0.89 29.78
C PRO A 86 24.26 -0.01 28.79
N ILE A 87 23.62 1.04 29.30
CA ILE A 87 22.69 1.91 28.55
C ILE A 87 23.28 2.49 27.27
N TRP A 88 24.53 2.80 27.24
CA TRP A 88 25.16 3.38 26.05
C TRP A 88 25.43 2.34 24.93
N LEU A 89 25.51 1.06 25.27
CA LEU A 89 25.54 0.00 24.30
C LEU A 89 24.16 -0.14 23.60
N HIS A 90 23.07 0.02 24.36
CA HIS A 90 21.73 0.10 23.81
C HIS A 90 21.62 1.24 22.78
N LEU A 91 22.06 2.45 23.11
CA LEU A 91 22.01 3.57 22.18
C LEU A 91 22.81 3.31 20.91
N LEU A 92 24.01 2.74 21.04
CA LEU A 92 24.89 2.46 19.90
C LEU A 92 24.30 1.41 18.95
N ILE A 93 23.59 0.41 19.47
CA ILE A 93 23.01 -0.68 18.67
C ILE A 93 21.63 -0.29 18.14
N TRP A 94 20.74 0.20 19.01
CA TRP A 94 19.34 0.40 18.66
C TRP A 94 19.08 1.62 17.79
N LEU A 95 19.85 2.70 17.91
CA LEU A 95 19.67 3.87 17.04
C LEU A 95 19.94 3.57 15.58
N PRO A 96 21.10 3.02 15.17
CA PRO A 96 21.33 2.69 13.77
C PRO A 96 20.44 1.54 13.29
N LEU A 97 20.15 0.56 14.14
CA LEU A 97 19.27 -0.55 13.82
C LEU A 97 17.84 -0.08 13.52
N THR A 98 17.26 0.73 14.40
CA THR A 98 15.91 1.27 14.23
C THR A 98 15.82 2.16 13.00
N THR A 99 16.80 3.02 12.78
CA THR A 99 16.87 3.90 11.61
C THR A 99 16.96 3.08 10.32
N GLY A 100 17.89 2.13 10.25
CA GLY A 100 18.07 1.27 9.10
C GLY A 100 16.84 0.39 8.80
N LEU A 101 16.24 -0.18 9.84
CA LEU A 101 15.04 -1.00 9.73
C LEU A 101 13.83 -0.16 9.26
N SER A 102 13.63 1.03 9.84
CA SER A 102 12.55 1.94 9.43
C SER A 102 12.67 2.35 7.96
N LEU A 103 13.86 2.78 7.55
CA LEU A 103 14.10 3.15 6.15
C LEU A 103 13.96 1.96 5.19
N GLY A 104 14.44 0.78 5.59
CA GLY A 104 14.36 -0.43 4.77
C GLY A 104 12.92 -0.92 4.59
N ILE A 105 12.12 -0.89 5.65
CA ILE A 105 10.72 -1.36 5.63
C ILE A 105 9.77 -0.31 5.02
N LEU A 106 10.09 0.98 5.13
CA LEU A 106 9.20 2.05 4.68
C LEU A 106 8.89 1.95 3.18
N ARG A 107 9.86 1.63 2.35
CA ARG A 107 9.70 1.52 0.90
C ARG A 107 8.77 0.38 0.47
N PRO A 108 9.00 -0.89 0.85
CA PRO A 108 8.13 -1.98 0.46
C PRO A 108 6.73 -1.88 1.08
N LEU A 109 6.62 -1.39 2.33
CA LEU A 109 5.32 -1.19 2.97
C LEU A 109 4.52 -0.07 2.31
N LYS A 110 5.15 1.05 1.94
CA LYS A 110 4.47 2.11 1.18
C LYS A 110 3.95 1.59 -0.15
N GLY A 111 4.74 0.84 -0.89
CA GLY A 111 4.31 0.20 -2.14
C GLY A 111 3.17 -0.80 -1.95
N LEU A 112 3.25 -1.63 -0.92
CA LEU A 112 2.20 -2.59 -0.55
C LEU A 112 0.89 -1.90 -0.20
N MET A 113 0.94 -0.83 0.61
CA MET A 113 -0.26 -0.08 0.99
C MET A 113 -0.94 0.57 -0.20
N ILE A 114 -0.18 1.15 -1.13
CA ILE A 114 -0.71 1.71 -2.38
C ILE A 114 -1.41 0.62 -3.21
N ALA A 115 -0.80 -0.55 -3.32
CA ALA A 115 -1.37 -1.67 -4.05
C ALA A 115 -2.66 -2.20 -3.40
N LEU A 116 -2.72 -2.24 -2.07
CA LEU A 116 -3.92 -2.62 -1.33
C LEU A 116 -5.03 -1.57 -1.45
N GLN A 117 -4.71 -0.29 -1.35
CA GLN A 117 -5.66 0.81 -1.56
C GLN A 117 -6.26 0.76 -2.98
N PHE A 118 -5.43 0.52 -3.99
CA PHE A 118 -5.91 0.33 -5.37
C PHE A 118 -6.90 -0.83 -5.47
N ARG A 119 -6.62 -1.94 -4.82
CA ARG A 119 -7.52 -3.10 -4.79
C ARG A 119 -8.85 -2.80 -4.10
N HIS A 120 -8.83 -2.12 -2.95
CA HIS A 120 -10.04 -1.74 -2.22
C HIS A 120 -10.88 -0.73 -3.01
N ALA A 121 -10.26 0.32 -3.54
CA ALA A 121 -10.95 1.31 -4.38
C ALA A 121 -11.60 0.69 -5.63
N ALA A 122 -10.94 -0.30 -6.25
CA ALA A 122 -11.50 -1.03 -7.36
C ALA A 122 -12.71 -1.89 -6.97
N GLN A 123 -12.72 -2.45 -5.76
CA GLN A 123 -13.86 -3.23 -5.25
C GLN A 123 -15.05 -2.32 -4.90
N GLU A 124 -14.81 -1.19 -4.26
CA GLU A 124 -15.85 -0.20 -3.92
C GLU A 124 -16.53 0.34 -5.18
N GLY A 125 -15.77 0.69 -6.21
CA GLY A 125 -16.30 1.13 -7.50
C GLY A 125 -17.16 0.07 -8.19
N GLN A 126 -16.87 -1.22 -8.03
CA GLN A 126 -17.69 -2.31 -8.56
C GLN A 126 -19.02 -2.45 -7.81
N LEU A 127 -19.02 -2.27 -6.49
CA LEU A 127 -20.23 -2.33 -5.67
C LEU A 127 -21.19 -1.17 -6.00
N GLU A 128 -20.66 0.04 -6.16
CA GLU A 128 -21.47 1.20 -6.58
C GLU A 128 -22.09 1.00 -7.96
N THR A 129 -21.32 0.52 -8.91
CA THR A 129 -21.81 0.26 -10.28
C THR A 129 -22.86 -0.83 -10.29
N GLY A 130 -22.69 -1.89 -9.49
CA GLY A 130 -23.68 -2.97 -9.33
C GLY A 130 -25.00 -2.46 -8.73
N ALA A 131 -24.92 -1.66 -7.66
CA ALA A 131 -26.09 -1.09 -7.00
C ALA A 131 -26.88 -0.14 -7.91
N LEU A 132 -26.19 0.67 -8.72
CA LEU A 132 -26.84 1.56 -9.70
C LEU A 132 -27.50 0.79 -10.84
N SER A 133 -26.91 -0.31 -11.28
CA SER A 133 -27.48 -1.20 -12.30
C SER A 133 -28.76 -1.87 -11.80
N ASP A 134 -28.77 -2.35 -10.58
CA ASP A 134 -29.92 -2.99 -9.95
C ASP A 134 -31.06 -1.98 -9.69
N ALA A 135 -30.73 -0.76 -9.28
CA ALA A 135 -31.71 0.31 -9.08
C ALA A 135 -32.38 0.71 -10.40
N HIS A 136 -31.64 0.77 -11.51
CA HIS A 136 -32.19 1.09 -12.83
C HIS A 136 -33.09 -0.02 -13.37
N ALA A 137 -32.72 -1.28 -13.14
CA ALA A 137 -33.53 -2.43 -13.55
C ALA A 137 -34.89 -2.54 -12.81
N THR A 138 -34.94 -2.07 -11.55
CA THR A 138 -36.17 -2.05 -10.74
C THR A 138 -37.13 -0.92 -11.19
N ASP A 139 -36.60 0.20 -11.64
CA ASP A 139 -37.42 1.36 -12.08
C ASP A 139 -38.08 1.07 -13.45
N GLU A 140 -37.42 0.33 -14.34
CA GLU A 140 -37.94 -0.03 -15.66
C GLU A 140 -39.03 -1.10 -15.61
N ASN A 141 -39.14 -1.83 -14.50
CA ASN A 141 -40.13 -2.92 -14.37
C ASN A 141 -41.38 -2.52 -13.55
N THR A 142 -41.61 -1.21 -13.31
CA THR A 142 -42.85 -0.72 -12.67
C THR A 142 -43.91 -0.50 -13.73
N PRO A 143 -44.98 -1.36 -13.84
CA PRO A 143 -46.06 -1.15 -14.78
C PRO A 143 -46.89 0.07 -14.39
N SER A 144 -47.01 1.00 -15.33
CA SER A 144 -47.90 2.17 -15.24
C SER A 144 -49.37 1.76 -15.23
#